data_e3caf7a6e00428f2e3f30a6d5944e72e
#
_entry.id   e3caf7a6e00428f2e3f30a6d5944e72e
#
_cell.length_a   1.000
_cell.length_b   1.000
_cell.length_c   1.000
_cell.angle_alpha   90.00
_cell.angle_beta   90.00
_cell.angle_gamma   90.00
#
_symmetry.space_group_name_H-M   'P 1'
#
loop_
_entity.id
_entity.type
_entity.pdbx_description
1 polymer ?
#
loop_
_entity_poly.entity_id
_entity_poly.type
_entity_poly.pdbx_seq_one_letter_code
_entity_poly.pdbx_strand_id
1 'polypeptide(L)'
;LIDQPNPEKFCKKVFGDEMGIVPYIMPGFELAKKASEVFEQNTSVKGLILLNHGIFTFADDAKESYLRMIRYITKAERELSKNSKTLVVKKYSEKKISISSVANIIRQQISNQVNDDFERKIVHFYKPQFFEEIFSHKNYKIFTQQGPVTPDHVIRIKSKPLVIDLTKEKINNIEKTIVKAVQKYKEDY
;
A
#
# COMPACT_ATOMS: atom_id res chain seq x y z
N LEU A 1 2.94 11.88 -0.16
CA LEU A 1 2.95 13.18 -0.84
C LEU A 1 1.96 13.23 -2.00
N ILE A 2 1.98 12.23 -2.85
CA ILE A 2 1.16 12.17 -4.08
C ILE A 2 -0.31 11.82 -3.83
N ASP A 3 -0.64 11.30 -2.66
CA ASP A 3 -1.99 10.92 -2.23
C ASP A 3 -2.55 11.94 -1.21
N GLN A 4 -2.55 13.21 -1.62
CA GLN A 4 -3.05 14.34 -0.83
C GLN A 4 -4.09 15.13 -1.64
N PRO A 5 -4.99 15.89 -1.01
CA PRO A 5 -6.03 16.63 -1.72
C PRO A 5 -5.55 17.61 -2.81
N ASN A 6 -4.33 18.08 -2.72
CA ASN A 6 -3.68 18.94 -3.71
C ASN A 6 -2.24 18.49 -3.94
N PRO A 7 -2.05 17.30 -4.56
CA PRO A 7 -0.75 16.67 -4.65
C PRO A 7 0.28 17.50 -5.44
N GLU A 8 -0.13 18.15 -6.52
CA GLU A 8 0.73 19.01 -7.33
C GLU A 8 1.32 20.15 -6.52
N LYS A 9 0.45 20.91 -5.84
CA LYS A 9 0.87 22.03 -4.99
C LYS A 9 1.78 21.59 -3.87
N PHE A 10 1.47 20.42 -3.28
CA PHE A 10 2.28 19.87 -2.20
C PHE A 10 3.65 19.38 -2.68
N CYS A 11 3.69 18.68 -3.80
CA CYS A 11 4.95 18.25 -4.43
C CYS A 11 5.81 19.44 -4.86
N LYS A 12 5.20 20.48 -5.44
CA LYS A 12 5.92 21.69 -5.81
C LYS A 12 6.51 22.44 -4.59
N LYS A 13 5.77 22.48 -3.47
CA LYS A 13 6.29 23.01 -2.21
C LYS A 13 7.50 22.23 -1.70
N VAL A 14 7.47 20.90 -1.81
CA VAL A 14 8.54 20.04 -1.30
C VAL A 14 9.76 20.03 -2.22
N PHE A 15 9.57 19.88 -3.51
CA PHE A 15 10.65 19.63 -4.47
C PHE A 15 11.08 20.88 -5.25
N GLY A 16 10.24 21.92 -5.25
CA GLY A 16 10.50 23.12 -6.05
C GLY A 16 10.44 22.85 -7.55
N ASP A 17 11.25 23.57 -8.31
CA ASP A 17 11.34 23.44 -9.77
C ASP A 17 12.36 22.38 -10.21
N GLU A 18 12.98 21.67 -9.26
CA GLU A 18 13.92 20.56 -9.57
C GLU A 18 13.20 19.31 -10.08
N MET A 19 11.88 19.19 -9.87
CA MET A 19 11.09 18.05 -10.29
C MET A 19 9.91 18.49 -11.16
N GLY A 20 9.77 17.86 -12.33
CA GLY A 20 8.55 17.98 -13.14
C GLY A 20 7.41 17.18 -12.49
N ILE A 21 6.18 17.66 -12.64
CA ILE A 21 5.00 16.99 -12.10
C ILE A 21 4.14 16.51 -13.27
N VAL A 22 3.92 15.19 -13.33
CA VAL A 22 3.08 14.53 -14.34
C VAL A 22 1.77 14.17 -13.69
N PRO A 23 0.61 14.62 -14.21
CA PRO A 23 -0.70 14.24 -13.70
C PRO A 23 -0.91 12.73 -13.82
N TYR A 24 -1.88 12.21 -13.06
CA TYR A 24 -2.20 10.79 -13.15
C TYR A 24 -2.69 10.41 -14.55
N ILE A 25 -2.00 9.49 -15.16
CA ILE A 25 -2.38 8.83 -16.42
C ILE A 25 -2.12 7.33 -16.22
N MET A 26 -3.00 6.51 -16.77
CA MET A 26 -2.81 5.05 -16.74
C MET A 26 -1.44 4.65 -17.27
N PRO A 27 -0.78 3.64 -16.67
CA PRO A 27 0.48 3.11 -17.19
C PRO A 27 0.37 2.71 -18.66
N GLY A 28 1.30 3.20 -19.47
CA GLY A 28 1.34 2.90 -20.90
C GLY A 28 1.92 4.03 -21.72
N PHE A 29 1.67 3.99 -23.01
CA PHE A 29 2.22 4.93 -23.97
C PHE A 29 1.84 6.39 -23.68
N GLU A 30 0.60 6.65 -23.31
CA GLU A 30 0.13 8.02 -23.00
C GLU A 30 0.85 8.63 -21.79
N LEU A 31 1.16 7.80 -20.77
CA LEU A 31 1.96 8.26 -19.65
C LEU A 31 3.39 8.61 -20.08
N ALA A 32 4.02 7.77 -20.90
CA ALA A 32 5.36 8.02 -21.40
C ALA A 32 5.41 9.31 -22.24
N LYS A 33 4.43 9.51 -23.11
CA LYS A 33 4.29 10.72 -23.91
C LYS A 33 4.13 11.95 -23.03
N LYS A 34 3.25 11.89 -22.03
CA LYS A 34 3.04 13.01 -21.11
C LYS A 34 4.28 13.33 -20.26
N ALA A 35 5.01 12.32 -19.84
CA ALA A 35 6.28 12.49 -19.14
C ALA A 35 7.33 13.20 -20.01
N SER A 36 7.42 12.84 -21.30
CA SER A 36 8.29 13.53 -22.28
C SER A 36 7.87 15.00 -22.43
N GLU A 37 6.58 15.27 -22.63
CA GLU A 37 6.08 16.65 -22.74
C GLU A 37 6.44 17.52 -21.53
N VAL A 38 6.29 16.97 -20.31
CA VAL A 38 6.64 17.69 -19.08
C VAL A 38 8.14 17.93 -18.99
N PHE A 39 8.97 16.98 -19.40
CA PHE A 39 10.42 17.16 -19.45
C PHE A 39 10.82 18.21 -20.49
N GLU A 40 10.25 18.19 -21.69
CA GLU A 40 10.53 19.13 -22.77
C GLU A 40 10.17 20.58 -22.41
N GLN A 41 9.13 20.78 -21.58
CA GLN A 41 8.78 22.11 -21.07
C GLN A 41 9.84 22.70 -20.13
N ASN A 42 10.57 21.83 -19.41
CA ASN A 42 11.67 22.24 -18.54
C ASN A 42 12.74 21.14 -18.46
N THR A 43 13.71 21.20 -19.36
CA THR A 43 14.81 20.22 -19.43
C THR A 43 15.81 20.32 -18.27
N SER A 44 15.69 21.34 -17.41
CA SER A 44 16.56 21.50 -16.24
C SER A 44 16.16 20.62 -15.04
N VAL A 45 14.97 20.01 -15.08
CA VAL A 45 14.51 19.13 -14.00
C VAL A 45 15.42 17.92 -13.82
N LYS A 46 15.53 17.44 -12.60
CA LYS A 46 16.38 16.29 -12.21
C LYS A 46 15.61 14.98 -12.12
N GLY A 47 14.30 15.06 -12.32
CA GLY A 47 13.39 13.93 -12.30
C GLY A 47 11.93 14.36 -12.43
N LEU A 48 11.04 13.40 -12.38
CA LEU A 48 9.59 13.59 -12.50
C LEU A 48 8.88 12.95 -11.31
N ILE A 49 7.86 13.64 -10.81
CA ILE A 49 6.86 13.06 -9.90
C ILE A 49 5.67 12.64 -10.75
N LEU A 50 5.40 11.35 -10.79
CA LEU A 50 4.24 10.79 -11.46
C LEU A 50 3.13 10.63 -10.40
N LEU A 51 2.09 11.44 -10.47
CA LEU A 51 1.00 11.39 -9.48
C LEU A 51 0.35 10.01 -9.45
N ASN A 52 0.13 9.48 -8.25
CA ASN A 52 -0.37 8.12 -7.99
C ASN A 52 0.49 6.98 -8.55
N HIS A 53 1.73 7.26 -8.97
CA HIS A 53 2.73 6.27 -9.37
C HIS A 53 3.96 6.30 -8.46
N GLY A 54 4.62 7.45 -8.39
CA GLY A 54 5.84 7.60 -7.63
C GLY A 54 6.79 8.64 -8.19
N ILE A 55 8.09 8.38 -8.06
CA ILE A 55 9.16 9.27 -8.48
C ILE A 55 10.02 8.60 -9.55
N PHE A 56 10.46 9.38 -10.51
CA PHE A 56 11.38 8.98 -11.56
C PHE A 56 12.55 9.96 -11.59
N THR A 57 13.79 9.47 -11.58
CA THR A 57 15.00 10.28 -11.66
C THR A 57 15.88 9.83 -12.81
N PHE A 58 16.61 10.76 -13.39
CA PHE A 58 17.52 10.51 -14.50
C PHE A 58 18.77 11.39 -14.38
N ALA A 59 19.84 10.97 -14.99
CA ALA A 59 21.12 11.68 -15.11
C ALA A 59 21.92 11.07 -16.28
N ASP A 60 23.07 11.66 -16.58
CA ASP A 60 23.98 11.15 -17.62
C ASP A 60 24.66 9.83 -17.20
N ASP A 61 24.75 9.58 -15.90
CA ASP A 61 25.23 8.30 -15.36
C ASP A 61 24.29 7.68 -14.33
N ALA A 62 24.37 6.35 -14.18
CA ALA A 62 23.50 5.58 -13.32
C ALA A 62 23.69 5.91 -11.82
N LYS A 63 24.90 6.20 -11.39
CA LYS A 63 25.21 6.53 -10.00
C LYS A 63 24.55 7.84 -9.60
N GLU A 64 24.69 8.87 -10.43
CA GLU A 64 24.07 10.17 -10.19
C GLU A 64 22.53 10.06 -10.20
N SER A 65 21.94 9.32 -11.14
CA SER A 65 20.49 9.04 -11.16
C SER A 65 20.02 8.40 -9.84
N TYR A 66 20.74 7.39 -9.36
CA TYR A 66 20.44 6.73 -8.10
C TYR A 66 20.57 7.68 -6.89
N LEU A 67 21.64 8.47 -6.84
CA LEU A 67 21.86 9.43 -5.76
C LEU A 67 20.76 10.50 -5.73
N ARG A 68 20.28 10.95 -6.88
CA ARG A 68 19.12 11.85 -7.00
C ARG A 68 17.86 11.19 -6.40
N MET A 69 17.60 9.94 -6.73
CA MET A 69 16.48 9.19 -6.16
C MET A 69 16.53 9.19 -4.63
N ILE A 70 17.65 8.79 -4.04
CA ILE A 70 17.83 8.77 -2.58
C ILE A 70 17.64 10.17 -1.98
N ARG A 71 18.20 11.19 -2.59
CA ARG A 71 18.08 12.59 -2.14
C ARG A 71 16.61 13.06 -2.09
N TYR A 72 15.83 12.79 -3.15
CA TYR A 72 14.44 13.24 -3.22
C TYR A 72 13.52 12.41 -2.34
N ILE A 73 13.74 11.11 -2.20
CA ILE A 73 13.03 10.26 -1.23
C ILE A 73 13.28 10.78 0.19
N THR A 74 14.55 11.03 0.57
CA THR A 74 14.90 11.59 1.88
C THR A 74 14.24 12.95 2.14
N LYS A 75 14.15 13.79 1.10
CA LYS A 75 13.46 15.09 1.19
C LYS A 75 11.96 14.91 1.46
N ALA A 76 11.32 13.95 0.79
CA ALA A 76 9.93 13.57 1.01
C ALA A 76 9.70 13.03 2.43
N GLU A 77 10.53 12.12 2.90
CA GLU A 77 10.45 11.53 4.25
C GLU A 77 10.59 12.60 5.35
N ARG A 78 11.52 13.52 5.18
CA ARG A 78 11.69 14.65 6.11
C ARG A 78 10.44 15.52 6.19
N GLU A 79 9.79 15.79 5.07
CA GLU A 79 8.56 16.58 5.05
C GLU A 79 7.38 15.83 5.68
N LEU A 80 7.27 14.52 5.42
CA LEU A 80 6.27 13.68 6.08
C LEU A 80 6.48 13.64 7.60
N SER A 81 7.72 13.49 8.05
CA SER A 81 8.07 13.44 9.48
C SER A 81 7.70 14.72 10.23
N LYS A 82 7.80 15.89 9.59
CA LYS A 82 7.37 17.17 10.20
C LYS A 82 5.87 17.25 10.48
N ASN A 83 5.07 16.55 9.66
CA ASN A 83 3.62 16.59 9.70
C ASN A 83 2.99 15.33 10.27
N SER A 84 3.79 14.29 10.57
CA SER A 84 3.32 13.06 11.17
C SER A 84 2.92 13.28 12.63
N LYS A 85 1.69 12.92 12.97
CA LYS A 85 1.27 12.81 14.37
C LYS A 85 1.58 11.41 14.85
N THR A 86 2.23 11.28 16.00
CA THR A 86 2.42 9.98 16.64
C THR A 86 1.04 9.37 16.91
N LEU A 87 0.79 8.21 16.34
CA LEU A 87 -0.43 7.46 16.62
C LEU A 87 -0.35 6.95 18.08
N VAL A 88 -1.35 7.28 18.87
CA VAL A 88 -1.44 6.74 20.24
C VAL A 88 -1.85 5.28 20.14
N VAL A 89 -0.91 4.40 20.40
CA VAL A 89 -1.15 2.95 20.41
C VAL A 89 -1.91 2.58 21.68
N LYS A 90 -3.16 2.14 21.53
CA LYS A 90 -3.90 1.52 22.63
C LYS A 90 -3.40 0.09 22.78
N LYS A 91 -2.86 -0.25 23.96
CA LYS A 91 -2.57 -1.65 24.28
C LYS A 91 -3.88 -2.40 24.38
N TYR A 92 -4.12 -3.32 23.46
CA TYR A 92 -5.21 -4.29 23.55
C TYR A 92 -4.74 -5.47 24.39
N SER A 93 -5.64 -6.03 25.23
CA SER A 93 -5.37 -7.31 25.86
C SER A 93 -5.28 -8.37 24.75
N GLU A 94 -4.15 -9.00 24.62
CA GLU A 94 -3.97 -10.07 23.63
C GLU A 94 -4.86 -11.26 24.03
N LYS A 95 -5.89 -11.52 23.22
CA LYS A 95 -6.52 -12.84 23.26
C LYS A 95 -5.52 -13.84 22.75
N LYS A 96 -5.27 -14.91 23.51
CA LYS A 96 -4.42 -16.02 23.10
C LYS A 96 -5.11 -16.85 22.00
N ILE A 97 -5.23 -16.28 20.81
CA ILE A 97 -5.70 -17.02 19.63
C ILE A 97 -4.47 -17.61 18.97
N SER A 98 -4.46 -18.91 18.77
CA SER A 98 -3.36 -19.58 18.09
C SER A 98 -3.30 -19.15 16.63
N ILE A 99 -2.17 -18.56 16.21
CA ILE A 99 -1.91 -18.17 14.83
C ILE A 99 -2.01 -19.38 13.89
N SER A 100 -1.50 -20.54 14.33
CA SER A 100 -1.57 -21.78 13.54
C SER A 100 -3.01 -22.24 13.31
N SER A 101 -3.88 -22.11 14.29
CA SER A 101 -5.30 -22.43 14.13
C SER A 101 -5.98 -21.51 13.13
N VAL A 102 -5.74 -20.20 13.23
CA VAL A 102 -6.28 -19.21 12.27
C VAL A 102 -5.75 -19.48 10.86
N ALA A 103 -4.45 -19.72 10.72
CA ALA A 103 -3.82 -20.02 9.44
C ALA A 103 -4.40 -21.29 8.79
N ASN A 104 -4.64 -22.34 9.57
CA ASN A 104 -5.25 -23.58 9.08
C ASN A 104 -6.68 -23.35 8.58
N ILE A 105 -7.52 -22.61 9.32
CA ILE A 105 -8.88 -22.29 8.90
C ILE A 105 -8.85 -21.49 7.59
N ILE A 106 -8.03 -20.45 7.52
CA ILE A 106 -7.89 -19.64 6.30
C ILE A 106 -7.42 -20.52 5.13
N ARG A 107 -6.38 -21.34 5.35
CA ARG A 107 -5.84 -22.23 4.32
C ARG A 107 -6.91 -23.17 3.75
N GLN A 108 -7.74 -23.78 4.59
CA GLN A 108 -8.85 -24.62 4.15
C GLN A 108 -9.83 -23.84 3.26
N GLN A 109 -10.14 -22.60 3.62
CA GLN A 109 -11.10 -21.78 2.88
C GLN A 109 -10.58 -21.27 1.54
N ILE A 110 -9.27 -21.09 1.38
CA ILE A 110 -8.66 -20.58 0.13
C ILE A 110 -8.09 -21.66 -0.78
N SER A 111 -7.97 -22.91 -0.29
CA SER A 111 -7.58 -24.07 -1.10
C SER A 111 -8.77 -24.54 -1.93
N ASN A 112 -8.56 -24.81 -3.22
CA ASN A 112 -9.61 -25.22 -4.13
C ASN A 112 -9.36 -26.67 -4.57
N GLN A 113 -10.44 -27.40 -4.82
CA GLN A 113 -10.36 -28.66 -5.54
C GLN A 113 -10.32 -28.32 -7.04
N VAL A 114 -9.29 -28.78 -7.73
CA VAL A 114 -9.11 -28.63 -9.16
C VAL A 114 -9.04 -30.02 -9.77
N ASN A 115 -10.13 -30.46 -10.45
CA ASN A 115 -10.31 -31.83 -10.90
C ASN A 115 -10.22 -32.84 -9.73
N ASP A 116 -9.42 -33.88 -9.87
CA ASP A 116 -9.17 -34.89 -8.83
C ASP A 116 -8.01 -34.51 -7.88
N ASP A 117 -7.40 -33.35 -8.07
CA ASP A 117 -6.28 -32.85 -7.25
C ASP A 117 -6.70 -31.66 -6.40
N PHE A 118 -5.91 -31.36 -5.37
CA PHE A 118 -6.18 -30.30 -4.42
C PHE A 118 -5.12 -29.21 -4.53
N GLU A 119 -5.50 -28.03 -5.03
CA GLU A 119 -4.59 -26.88 -5.06
C GLU A 119 -4.32 -26.38 -3.64
N ARG A 120 -3.19 -26.77 -3.09
CA ARG A 120 -2.77 -26.39 -1.72
C ARG A 120 -2.18 -24.99 -1.73
N LYS A 121 -2.74 -24.10 -0.91
CA LYS A 121 -2.20 -22.76 -0.68
C LYS A 121 -1.26 -22.76 0.53
N ILE A 122 -0.22 -21.92 0.47
CA ILE A 122 0.66 -21.64 1.60
C ILE A 122 0.20 -20.32 2.22
N VAL A 123 -0.03 -20.33 3.55
CA VAL A 123 -0.35 -19.13 4.32
C VAL A 123 0.91 -18.66 5.03
N HIS A 124 1.38 -17.49 4.68
CA HIS A 124 2.50 -16.83 5.34
C HIS A 124 1.99 -15.85 6.39
N PHE A 125 2.52 -15.93 7.61
CA PHE A 125 2.21 -14.99 8.68
C PHE A 125 3.30 -13.91 8.76
N TYR A 126 2.85 -12.65 8.72
CA TYR A 126 3.72 -11.51 8.82
C TYR A 126 3.15 -10.49 9.81
N LYS A 127 3.93 -10.13 10.84
CA LYS A 127 3.54 -9.17 11.88
C LYS A 127 4.61 -8.08 12.00
N PRO A 128 4.63 -7.09 11.09
CA PRO A 128 5.52 -5.94 11.25
C PRO A 128 5.06 -5.05 12.41
N GLN A 129 6.01 -4.41 13.08
CA GLN A 129 5.76 -3.58 14.26
C GLN A 129 4.71 -2.48 14.01
N PHE A 130 4.73 -1.84 12.85
CA PHE A 130 3.78 -0.78 12.51
C PHE A 130 2.31 -1.24 12.38
N PHE A 131 2.04 -2.55 12.26
CA PHE A 131 0.67 -3.06 12.26
C PHE A 131 -0.03 -2.84 13.60
N GLU A 132 0.70 -2.89 14.70
CA GLU A 132 0.11 -2.60 16.01
C GLU A 132 -0.38 -1.16 16.09
N GLU A 133 0.35 -0.22 15.51
CA GLU A 133 -0.03 1.19 15.43
C GLU A 133 -1.29 1.38 14.58
N ILE A 134 -1.34 0.78 13.39
CA ILE A 134 -2.50 0.88 12.49
C ILE A 134 -3.74 0.27 13.12
N PHE A 135 -3.66 -0.97 13.62
CA PHE A 135 -4.83 -1.68 14.17
C PHE A 135 -5.27 -1.14 15.53
N SER A 136 -4.40 -0.43 16.26
CA SER A 136 -4.78 0.29 17.48
C SER A 136 -5.57 1.57 17.22
N HIS A 137 -5.53 2.09 16.01
CA HIS A 137 -6.22 3.34 15.66
C HIS A 137 -7.71 3.10 15.47
N LYS A 138 -8.56 4.01 16.01
CA LYS A 138 -10.03 3.90 15.92
C LYS A 138 -10.56 3.80 14.48
N ASN A 139 -9.83 4.35 13.51
CA ASN A 139 -10.20 4.38 12.10
C ASN A 139 -9.50 3.29 11.27
N TYR A 140 -8.92 2.25 11.90
CA TYR A 140 -8.18 1.22 11.16
C TYR A 140 -8.99 0.58 10.01
N LYS A 141 -10.30 0.40 10.21
CA LYS A 141 -11.19 -0.12 9.17
C LYS A 141 -11.29 0.80 7.96
N ILE A 142 -11.22 2.11 8.16
CA ILE A 142 -11.21 3.08 7.06
C ILE A 142 -9.87 3.01 6.32
N PHE A 143 -8.75 3.03 7.05
CA PHE A 143 -7.41 3.00 6.45
C PHE A 143 -7.17 1.75 5.61
N THR A 144 -7.58 0.59 6.12
CA THR A 144 -7.40 -0.69 5.44
C THR A 144 -8.32 -0.88 4.22
N GLN A 145 -9.34 -0.06 4.06
CA GLN A 145 -10.33 -0.18 2.98
C GLN A 145 -10.22 0.92 1.91
N GLN A 146 -9.15 1.72 1.92
CA GLN A 146 -8.95 2.78 0.93
C GLN A 146 -8.45 2.28 -0.44
N GLY A 147 -7.94 1.04 -0.49
CA GLY A 147 -7.34 0.47 -1.68
C GLY A 147 -5.86 0.85 -1.84
N PRO A 148 -5.20 0.35 -2.89
CA PRO A 148 -3.79 0.62 -3.16
C PRO A 148 -3.58 2.05 -3.69
N VAL A 149 -2.44 2.62 -3.33
CA VAL A 149 -2.07 4.00 -3.71
C VAL A 149 -1.46 4.06 -5.12
N THR A 150 -0.91 2.96 -5.61
CA THR A 150 -0.22 2.91 -6.90
C THR A 150 -0.75 1.80 -7.81
N PRO A 151 -0.70 1.96 -9.14
CA PRO A 151 -1.14 0.95 -10.10
C PRO A 151 -0.37 -0.37 -9.99
N ASP A 152 0.90 -0.34 -9.62
CA ASP A 152 1.71 -1.55 -9.45
C ASP A 152 1.14 -2.51 -8.40
N HIS A 153 0.51 -1.97 -7.37
CA HIS A 153 -0.17 -2.79 -6.37
C HIS A 153 -1.46 -3.41 -6.92
N VAL A 154 -2.20 -2.69 -7.78
CA VAL A 154 -3.47 -3.16 -8.35
C VAL A 154 -3.31 -4.47 -9.12
N ILE A 155 -2.21 -4.61 -9.87
CA ILE A 155 -1.95 -5.82 -10.66
C ILE A 155 -1.43 -7.01 -9.84
N ARG A 156 -0.99 -6.77 -8.60
CA ARG A 156 -0.35 -7.79 -7.74
C ARG A 156 -1.21 -8.26 -6.59
N ILE A 157 -2.12 -7.41 -6.12
CA ILE A 157 -2.94 -7.68 -4.94
C ILE A 157 -4.41 -7.34 -5.24
N LYS A 158 -5.31 -7.84 -4.40
CA LYS A 158 -6.71 -7.40 -4.43
C LYS A 158 -6.82 -5.93 -4.01
N SER A 159 -7.82 -5.22 -4.52
CA SER A 159 -8.01 -3.79 -4.25
C SER A 159 -8.19 -3.47 -2.76
N LYS A 160 -8.74 -4.40 -2.01
CA LYS A 160 -8.94 -4.26 -0.56
C LYS A 160 -8.56 -5.54 0.16
N PRO A 161 -7.84 -5.46 1.29
CA PRO A 161 -7.56 -6.63 2.11
C PRO A 161 -8.82 -7.10 2.84
N LEU A 162 -8.92 -8.40 3.08
CA LEU A 162 -9.89 -8.94 4.03
C LEU A 162 -9.47 -8.57 5.45
N VAL A 163 -10.33 -7.85 6.17
CA VAL A 163 -10.12 -7.51 7.58
C VAL A 163 -11.09 -8.30 8.44
N ILE A 164 -10.56 -9.12 9.34
CA ILE A 164 -11.34 -9.93 10.27
C ILE A 164 -11.09 -9.44 11.70
N ASP A 165 -12.09 -8.85 12.33
CA ASP A 165 -12.02 -8.38 13.70
C ASP A 165 -12.50 -9.46 14.66
N LEU A 166 -11.56 -10.10 15.35
CA LEU A 166 -11.83 -11.16 16.32
C LEU A 166 -11.84 -10.66 17.77
N THR A 167 -11.72 -9.37 18.02
CA THR A 167 -11.57 -8.81 19.38
C THR A 167 -12.77 -9.07 20.29
N LYS A 168 -13.97 -9.10 19.73
CA LYS A 168 -15.22 -9.33 20.45
C LYS A 168 -15.72 -10.78 20.40
N GLU A 169 -15.10 -11.62 19.58
CA GLU A 169 -15.56 -12.99 19.37
C GLU A 169 -15.21 -13.90 20.54
N LYS A 170 -16.13 -14.82 20.87
CA LYS A 170 -15.84 -15.93 21.77
C LYS A 170 -14.98 -16.96 21.04
N ILE A 171 -14.09 -17.65 21.75
CA ILE A 171 -13.16 -18.63 21.16
C ILE A 171 -13.88 -19.66 20.29
N ASN A 172 -15.03 -20.16 20.75
CA ASN A 172 -15.84 -21.16 20.04
C ASN A 172 -16.47 -20.65 18.72
N ASN A 173 -16.49 -19.33 18.49
CA ASN A 173 -17.08 -18.72 17.30
C ASN A 173 -16.05 -18.27 16.27
N ILE A 174 -14.77 -18.32 16.60
CA ILE A 174 -13.67 -17.79 15.77
C ILE A 174 -13.66 -18.45 14.40
N GLU A 175 -13.73 -19.77 14.33
CA GLU A 175 -13.76 -20.52 13.09
C GLU A 175 -14.93 -20.08 12.20
N LYS A 176 -16.14 -20.09 12.74
CA LYS A 176 -17.35 -19.67 12.03
C LYS A 176 -17.23 -18.23 11.49
N THR A 177 -16.68 -17.33 12.30
CA THR A 177 -16.48 -15.93 11.90
C THR A 177 -15.47 -15.80 10.76
N ILE A 178 -14.35 -16.54 10.83
CA ILE A 178 -13.34 -16.55 9.76
C ILE A 178 -13.92 -17.13 8.46
N VAL A 179 -14.58 -18.29 8.54
CA VAL A 179 -15.18 -18.95 7.38
C VAL A 179 -16.17 -18.02 6.67
N LYS A 180 -17.10 -17.42 7.44
CA LYS A 180 -18.08 -16.48 6.88
C LYS A 180 -17.41 -15.27 6.24
N ALA A 181 -16.38 -14.71 6.85
CA ALA A 181 -15.67 -13.55 6.33
C ALA A 181 -14.93 -13.88 5.02
N VAL A 182 -14.26 -15.04 4.95
CA VAL A 182 -13.58 -15.48 3.73
C VAL A 182 -14.56 -15.78 2.60
N GLN A 183 -15.66 -16.45 2.89
CA GLN A 183 -16.69 -16.73 1.89
C GLN A 183 -17.27 -15.44 1.31
N LYS A 184 -17.67 -14.50 2.16
CA LYS A 184 -18.16 -13.20 1.70
C LYS A 184 -17.12 -12.47 0.85
N TYR A 185 -15.87 -12.49 1.25
CA TYR A 185 -14.79 -11.86 0.50
C TYR A 185 -14.57 -12.49 -0.89
N LYS A 186 -14.82 -13.81 -1.03
CA LYS A 186 -14.78 -14.49 -2.33
C LYS A 186 -15.95 -14.09 -3.23
N GLU A 187 -17.13 -13.86 -2.66
CA GLU A 187 -18.31 -13.42 -3.40
C GLU A 187 -18.17 -11.98 -3.91
N ASP A 188 -17.49 -11.12 -3.16
CA ASP A 188 -17.24 -9.72 -3.49
C ASP A 188 -16.14 -9.55 -4.58
N TYR A 189 -15.47 -10.63 -5.01
CA TYR A 189 -14.36 -10.68 -5.96
C TYR A 189 -14.52 -11.76 -7.04
#